data_b09dc2bef0584a335d56443ff16854c6
#
_entry.id   b09dc2bef0584a335d56443ff16854c6
#
_cell.length_a   1.000
_cell.length_b   1.000
_cell.length_c   1.000
_cell.angle_alpha   90.00
_cell.angle_beta   90.00
_cell.angle_gamma   90.00
#
_symmetry.space_group_name_H-M   'P 1'
#
loop_
_entity.id
_entity.type
_entity.pdbx_description
1 polymer ?
#
loop_
_entity_poly.entity_id
_entity_poly.type
_entity_poly.pdbx_seq_one_letter_code
_entity_poly.pdbx_strand_id
1 'polypeptide(L)'
;MATWADIQSWDHNAIIEAEDLIEAEVREAREIIADLEHAANDIRSQGEGPDRMRQRLTEIQDKLDSRLNELTEYALATAELHGYVSRVVAIRESAYEVAAEVGYDIPESGVVQPSLPEMRFEPVASKFAELRDCVDDAVRIATEAEETVGPRYRALADGQYAMSEGRHSESAGLANDADPSWTPEEVSVWWNLLSDSEREALINRDPEKYGNLDGIDMASRAKANELLLLGPKDASGQHVPGGGLLGQAERDLAEAEEALNNAIKTSAGSPKHLDDLIRKKNDAQNRVEDLRALRDQMRDPEVTLVALQPGKPGENVRAALAIGDVDNADHVATLVPGRTTNCRDSSADNVTYAKNLRQAAARQGNIDPSKVATIAWMNYHAPQSGPDARTTTATLAREGADPLRKFATGIHSWRSERGMDVHQSIIPHSYGSTTAGIAMRSIGKDVVDDFAYTGSPGSGVQSLGTLGVDKEHVWVSGIDHLDWVRGMGPDEDFGRNPEQLEGIGHLSGDVSGAKGYDPNYFGNPFGHHSMYFVEPRPGEENLVLNDLGKVIADVKER
;
A
#
# COMPACT_ATOMS: atom_id res chain seq x y z
N MET A 1 -2.79 15.98 24.87
CA MET A 1 -2.58 14.51 24.97
C MET A 1 -3.94 13.86 25.21
N ALA A 2 -4.37 13.06 24.27
CA ALA A 2 -5.59 12.28 24.39
C ALA A 2 -5.49 11.26 25.53
N THR A 3 -6.63 10.93 26.14
CA THR A 3 -6.73 9.88 27.15
C THR A 3 -7.64 8.77 26.65
N TRP A 4 -7.58 7.59 27.29
CA TRP A 4 -8.51 6.51 26.97
C TRP A 4 -9.98 6.93 27.11
N ALA A 5 -10.31 7.75 28.10
CA ALA A 5 -11.67 8.29 28.27
C ALA A 5 -12.11 9.15 27.07
N ASP A 6 -11.22 9.96 26.52
CA ASP A 6 -11.55 10.83 25.38
C ASP A 6 -11.92 10.01 24.15
N ILE A 7 -11.16 8.96 23.84
CA ILE A 7 -11.34 8.15 22.63
C ILE A 7 -12.54 7.20 22.68
N GLN A 8 -13.14 6.98 23.86
CA GLN A 8 -14.35 6.15 23.98
C GLN A 8 -15.54 6.70 23.19
N SER A 9 -15.59 8.01 22.97
CA SER A 9 -16.65 8.71 22.24
C SER A 9 -16.32 8.96 20.77
N TRP A 10 -15.15 8.56 20.30
CA TRP A 10 -14.79 8.79 18.91
C TRP A 10 -15.65 7.91 17.99
N ASP A 11 -16.23 8.56 16.98
CA ASP A 11 -17.15 7.97 16.02
C ASP A 11 -16.67 8.28 14.60
N HIS A 12 -16.25 7.26 13.91
CA HIS A 12 -15.75 7.38 12.55
C HIS A 12 -16.84 7.77 11.54
N ASN A 13 -18.11 7.36 11.75
CA ASN A 13 -19.20 7.72 10.85
C ASN A 13 -19.48 9.23 10.84
N ALA A 14 -19.34 9.88 12.00
CA ALA A 14 -19.52 11.33 12.08
C ALA A 14 -18.46 12.11 11.29
N ILE A 15 -17.26 11.57 11.16
CA ILE A 15 -16.20 12.17 10.36
C ILE A 15 -16.47 11.97 8.86
N ILE A 16 -16.92 10.79 8.44
CA ILE A 16 -17.33 10.51 7.05
C ILE A 16 -18.44 11.48 6.61
N GLU A 17 -19.47 11.66 7.44
CA GLU A 17 -20.54 12.62 7.12
C GLU A 17 -20.04 14.06 6.96
N ALA A 18 -19.06 14.48 7.76
CA ALA A 18 -18.45 15.80 7.65
C ALA A 18 -17.59 15.94 6.38
N GLU A 19 -16.83 14.91 6.03
CA GLU A 19 -16.01 14.81 4.82
C GLU A 19 -16.86 14.94 3.57
N ASP A 20 -17.90 14.12 3.42
CA ASP A 20 -18.85 14.16 2.31
C ASP A 20 -19.46 15.55 2.09
N LEU A 21 -19.83 16.24 3.17
CA LEU A 21 -20.41 17.58 3.10
C LEU A 21 -19.39 18.61 2.59
N ILE A 22 -18.15 18.58 3.10
CA ILE A 22 -17.10 19.53 2.70
C ILE A 22 -16.74 19.33 1.23
N GLU A 23 -16.62 18.09 0.80
CA GLU A 23 -16.30 17.77 -0.58
C GLU A 23 -17.38 18.19 -1.58
N ALA A 24 -18.66 18.00 -1.20
CA ALA A 24 -19.78 18.46 -2.01
C ALA A 24 -19.71 19.99 -2.25
N GLU A 25 -19.39 20.76 -1.21
CA GLU A 25 -19.21 22.21 -1.28
C GLU A 25 -17.99 22.59 -2.16
N VAL A 26 -16.88 21.83 -2.07
CA VAL A 26 -15.71 22.05 -2.94
C VAL A 26 -16.05 21.82 -4.41
N ARG A 27 -16.76 20.73 -4.72
CA ARG A 27 -17.19 20.42 -6.09
C ARG A 27 -18.11 21.51 -6.66
N GLU A 28 -19.11 21.95 -5.89
CA GLU A 28 -20.03 23.03 -6.30
C GLU A 28 -19.28 24.35 -6.56
N ALA A 29 -18.34 24.71 -5.68
CA ALA A 29 -17.52 25.92 -5.85
C ALA A 29 -16.70 25.88 -7.17
N ARG A 30 -16.13 24.72 -7.51
CA ARG A 30 -15.38 24.54 -8.77
C ARG A 30 -16.25 24.67 -10.01
N GLU A 31 -17.46 24.08 -10.00
CA GLU A 31 -18.42 24.20 -11.11
C GLU A 31 -18.79 25.65 -11.36
N ILE A 32 -19.06 26.42 -10.28
CA ILE A 32 -19.39 27.84 -10.39
C ILE A 32 -18.21 28.65 -10.95
N ILE A 33 -16.97 28.36 -10.53
CA ILE A 33 -15.77 29.01 -11.06
C ILE A 33 -15.62 28.74 -12.56
N ALA A 34 -15.78 27.48 -12.99
CA ALA A 34 -15.69 27.11 -14.41
C ALA A 34 -16.77 27.80 -15.25
N ASP A 35 -17.99 27.93 -14.76
CA ASP A 35 -19.09 28.64 -15.42
C ASP A 35 -18.79 30.16 -15.56
N LEU A 36 -18.19 30.76 -14.54
CA LEU A 36 -17.77 32.17 -14.57
C LEU A 36 -16.65 32.41 -15.58
N GLU A 37 -15.68 31.51 -15.68
CA GLU A 37 -14.62 31.54 -16.68
C GLU A 37 -15.19 31.46 -18.10
N HIS A 38 -16.13 30.54 -18.32
CA HIS A 38 -16.82 30.41 -19.59
C HIS A 38 -17.59 31.69 -19.94
N ALA A 39 -18.33 32.25 -18.97
CA ALA A 39 -19.07 33.49 -19.15
C ALA A 39 -18.14 34.70 -19.45
N ALA A 40 -16.98 34.77 -18.75
CA ALA A 40 -16.00 35.84 -19.00
C ALA A 40 -15.39 35.75 -20.41
N ASN A 41 -15.09 34.53 -20.88
CA ASN A 41 -14.53 34.27 -22.20
C ASN A 41 -15.52 34.53 -23.34
N ASP A 42 -16.85 34.38 -23.11
CA ASP A 42 -17.89 34.64 -24.08
C ASP A 42 -18.18 36.12 -24.33
N ILE A 43 -17.68 37.01 -23.46
CA ILE A 43 -17.81 38.48 -23.65
C ILE A 43 -16.82 38.92 -24.71
N ARG A 44 -17.22 38.85 -25.99
CA ARG A 44 -16.39 39.23 -27.16
C ARG A 44 -16.45 40.70 -27.50
N SER A 45 -17.43 41.44 -26.95
CA SER A 45 -17.62 42.86 -27.22
C SER A 45 -16.54 43.73 -26.54
N GLN A 46 -16.21 44.88 -27.16
CA GLN A 46 -15.28 45.85 -26.63
C GLN A 46 -16.00 47.14 -26.18
N GLY A 47 -15.47 47.84 -25.20
CA GLY A 47 -16.00 49.09 -24.70
C GLY A 47 -16.24 49.07 -23.20
N GLU A 48 -16.55 50.21 -22.62
CA GLU A 48 -16.59 50.45 -21.16
C GLU A 48 -17.57 49.51 -20.42
N GLY A 49 -18.69 49.17 -21.01
CA GLY A 49 -19.69 48.24 -20.42
C GLY A 49 -19.17 46.81 -20.31
N PRO A 50 -18.77 46.19 -21.44
CA PRO A 50 -18.17 44.85 -21.44
C PRO A 50 -16.91 44.75 -20.59
N ASP A 51 -16.07 45.80 -20.55
CA ASP A 51 -14.83 45.83 -19.74
C ASP A 51 -15.16 45.81 -18.24
N ARG A 52 -16.14 46.59 -17.79
CA ARG A 52 -16.62 46.58 -16.41
C ARG A 52 -17.25 45.21 -16.04
N MET A 53 -17.91 44.57 -16.97
CA MET A 53 -18.49 43.26 -16.73
C MET A 53 -17.41 42.18 -16.56
N ARG A 54 -16.38 42.18 -17.41
CA ARG A 54 -15.23 41.27 -17.24
C ARG A 54 -14.53 41.51 -15.90
N GLN A 55 -14.26 42.75 -15.55
CA GLN A 55 -13.68 43.09 -14.26
C GLN A 55 -14.51 42.58 -13.09
N ARG A 56 -15.84 42.70 -13.16
CA ARG A 56 -16.72 42.21 -12.08
C ARG A 56 -16.73 40.71 -11.97
N LEU A 57 -16.67 39.99 -13.10
CA LEU A 57 -16.54 38.52 -13.10
C LEU A 57 -15.22 38.08 -12.46
N THR A 58 -14.11 38.73 -12.81
CA THR A 58 -12.79 38.48 -12.17
C THR A 58 -12.85 38.70 -10.66
N GLU A 59 -13.43 39.82 -10.18
CA GLU A 59 -13.58 40.09 -8.74
C GLU A 59 -14.41 39.02 -8.01
N ILE A 60 -15.38 38.38 -8.69
CA ILE A 60 -16.18 37.30 -8.12
C ILE A 60 -15.35 36.00 -8.11
N GLN A 61 -14.63 35.71 -9.21
CA GLN A 61 -13.71 34.57 -9.29
C GLN A 61 -12.67 34.60 -8.18
N ASP A 62 -11.96 35.73 -7.97
CA ASP A 62 -10.96 35.87 -6.90
C ASP A 62 -11.51 35.51 -5.50
N LYS A 63 -12.78 35.88 -5.25
CA LYS A 63 -13.44 35.54 -3.96
C LYS A 63 -13.79 34.07 -3.86
N LEU A 64 -14.24 33.47 -4.94
CA LEU A 64 -14.57 32.05 -4.99
C LEU A 64 -13.31 31.19 -4.90
N ASP A 65 -12.23 31.59 -5.57
CA ASP A 65 -10.92 30.92 -5.45
C ASP A 65 -10.41 30.93 -4.00
N SER A 66 -10.54 32.08 -3.32
CA SER A 66 -10.18 32.15 -1.90
C SER A 66 -11.05 31.21 -1.03
N ARG A 67 -12.34 31.12 -1.32
CA ARG A 67 -13.24 30.23 -0.60
C ARG A 67 -12.98 28.75 -0.94
N LEU A 68 -12.70 28.46 -2.20
CA LEU A 68 -12.31 27.12 -2.64
C LEU A 68 -11.05 26.63 -1.92
N ASN A 69 -10.02 27.49 -1.82
CA ASN A 69 -8.80 27.16 -1.09
C ASN A 69 -9.07 26.84 0.39
N GLU A 70 -9.91 27.64 1.04
CA GLU A 70 -10.31 27.40 2.44
C GLU A 70 -11.05 26.04 2.59
N LEU A 71 -12.03 25.77 1.72
CA LEU A 71 -12.78 24.50 1.76
C LEU A 71 -11.89 23.29 1.46
N THR A 72 -10.94 23.43 0.53
CA THR A 72 -9.97 22.37 0.23
C THR A 72 -9.08 22.05 1.44
N GLU A 73 -8.60 23.07 2.16
CA GLU A 73 -7.84 22.83 3.39
C GLU A 73 -8.68 22.16 4.49
N TYR A 74 -9.97 22.50 4.60
CA TYR A 74 -10.88 21.77 5.49
C TYR A 74 -11.07 20.31 5.05
N ALA A 75 -11.25 20.04 3.75
CA ALA A 75 -11.36 18.69 3.23
C ALA A 75 -10.13 17.85 3.55
N LEU A 76 -8.93 18.36 3.28
CA LEU A 76 -7.66 17.68 3.58
C LEU A 76 -7.48 17.42 5.08
N ALA A 77 -7.77 18.41 5.94
CA ALA A 77 -7.66 18.23 7.38
C ALA A 77 -8.68 17.19 7.91
N THR A 78 -9.87 17.13 7.30
CA THR A 78 -10.90 16.16 7.68
C THR A 78 -10.53 14.75 7.24
N ALA A 79 -9.99 14.58 6.03
CA ALA A 79 -9.48 13.30 5.54
C ALA A 79 -8.33 12.75 6.42
N GLU A 80 -7.38 13.61 6.81
CA GLU A 80 -6.34 13.23 7.76
C GLU A 80 -6.93 12.79 9.11
N LEU A 81 -7.90 13.55 9.64
CA LEU A 81 -8.59 13.20 10.89
C LEU A 81 -9.34 11.87 10.76
N HIS A 82 -10.01 11.63 9.63
CA HIS A 82 -10.70 10.38 9.34
C HIS A 82 -9.74 9.18 9.44
N GLY A 83 -8.57 9.25 8.81
CA GLY A 83 -7.55 8.21 8.90
C GLY A 83 -7.08 7.93 10.33
N TYR A 84 -6.95 8.95 11.17
CA TYR A 84 -6.63 8.76 12.59
C TYR A 84 -7.80 8.14 13.37
N VAL A 85 -9.01 8.65 13.20
CA VAL A 85 -10.22 8.19 13.92
C VAL A 85 -10.53 6.73 13.57
N SER A 86 -10.46 6.36 12.29
CA SER A 86 -10.66 4.98 11.83
C SER A 86 -9.70 4.01 12.51
N ARG A 87 -8.40 4.34 12.57
CA ARG A 87 -7.39 3.52 13.25
C ARG A 87 -7.63 3.41 14.76
N VAL A 88 -7.94 4.52 15.43
CA VAL A 88 -8.21 4.53 16.88
C VAL A 88 -9.44 3.70 17.22
N VAL A 89 -10.51 3.81 16.40
CA VAL A 89 -11.74 3.03 16.59
C VAL A 89 -11.47 1.54 16.42
N ALA A 90 -10.74 1.12 15.38
CA ALA A 90 -10.38 -0.27 15.16
C ALA A 90 -9.57 -0.86 16.34
N ILE A 91 -8.55 -0.14 16.82
CA ILE A 91 -7.72 -0.61 17.95
C ILE A 91 -8.52 -0.61 19.26
N ARG A 92 -9.41 0.37 19.48
CA ARG A 92 -10.32 0.42 20.65
C ARG A 92 -11.25 -0.79 20.67
N GLU A 93 -11.84 -1.16 19.55
CA GLU A 93 -12.69 -2.34 19.42
C GLU A 93 -11.90 -3.61 19.74
N SER A 94 -10.70 -3.75 19.19
CA SER A 94 -9.78 -4.85 19.53
C SER A 94 -9.46 -4.90 21.04
N ALA A 95 -9.22 -3.75 21.68
CA ALA A 95 -8.98 -3.69 23.12
C ALA A 95 -10.19 -4.22 23.93
N TYR A 96 -11.41 -3.88 23.52
CA TYR A 96 -12.61 -4.40 24.18
C TYR A 96 -12.81 -5.91 23.96
N GLU A 97 -12.48 -6.44 22.79
CA GLU A 97 -12.53 -7.87 22.53
C GLU A 97 -11.55 -8.65 23.42
N VAL A 98 -10.28 -8.20 23.45
CA VAL A 98 -9.26 -8.82 24.31
C VAL A 98 -9.64 -8.73 25.79
N ALA A 99 -10.19 -7.59 26.24
CA ALA A 99 -10.68 -7.42 27.61
C ALA A 99 -11.81 -8.38 27.95
N ALA A 100 -12.75 -8.59 27.02
CA ALA A 100 -13.87 -9.53 27.19
C ALA A 100 -13.38 -10.99 27.31
N GLU A 101 -12.37 -11.41 26.57
CA GLU A 101 -11.78 -12.75 26.64
C GLU A 101 -11.21 -13.09 28.01
N VAL A 102 -10.67 -12.10 28.72
CA VAL A 102 -10.11 -12.26 30.07
C VAL A 102 -11.06 -11.82 31.18
N GLY A 103 -12.26 -11.36 30.83
CA GLY A 103 -13.26 -10.88 31.80
C GLY A 103 -12.80 -9.63 32.54
N TYR A 104 -12.08 -8.74 31.86
CA TYR A 104 -11.52 -7.51 32.43
C TYR A 104 -12.26 -6.27 31.92
N ASP A 105 -12.63 -5.39 32.85
CA ASP A 105 -13.20 -4.09 32.50
C ASP A 105 -12.08 -3.05 32.41
N ILE A 106 -11.88 -2.45 31.24
CA ILE A 106 -10.88 -1.39 31.05
C ILE A 106 -11.34 -0.14 31.81
N PRO A 107 -10.57 0.35 32.81
CA PRO A 107 -10.95 1.54 33.55
C PRO A 107 -10.88 2.79 32.67
N GLU A 108 -11.63 3.84 33.02
CA GLU A 108 -11.59 5.14 32.30
C GLU A 108 -10.18 5.73 32.17
N SER A 109 -9.31 5.42 33.12
CA SER A 109 -7.90 5.84 33.06
C SER A 109 -7.08 5.14 31.97
N GLY A 110 -7.60 4.06 31.36
CA GLY A 110 -6.84 3.21 30.43
C GLY A 110 -5.71 2.40 31.09
N VAL A 111 -5.54 2.46 32.40
CA VAL A 111 -4.42 1.76 33.07
C VAL A 111 -4.78 0.29 33.29
N VAL A 112 -4.25 -0.60 32.48
CA VAL A 112 -4.46 -2.05 32.57
C VAL A 112 -3.57 -2.66 33.66
N GLN A 113 -4.17 -3.01 34.81
CA GLN A 113 -3.50 -3.60 35.98
C GLN A 113 -4.20 -4.90 36.40
N PRO A 114 -3.77 -6.05 35.85
CA PRO A 114 -4.32 -7.35 36.25
C PRO A 114 -3.88 -7.72 37.67
N SER A 115 -4.67 -8.55 38.33
CA SER A 115 -4.32 -9.07 39.66
C SER A 115 -3.14 -10.04 39.62
N LEU A 116 -2.37 -10.13 40.73
CA LEU A 116 -1.23 -11.05 40.84
C LEU A 116 -1.57 -12.55 40.56
N PRO A 117 -2.76 -13.08 40.93
CA PRO A 117 -3.15 -14.43 40.57
C PRO A 117 -3.33 -14.63 39.06
N GLU A 118 -3.87 -13.64 38.34
CA GLU A 118 -4.10 -13.66 36.90
C GLU A 118 -2.79 -13.72 36.13
N MET A 119 -1.77 -12.99 36.58
CA MET A 119 -0.44 -12.97 35.98
C MET A 119 0.39 -14.27 36.15
N ARG A 120 -0.10 -15.23 36.93
CA ARG A 120 0.61 -16.51 37.13
C ARG A 120 0.32 -17.54 36.03
N PHE A 121 -0.71 -17.31 35.24
CA PHE A 121 -1.08 -18.21 34.14
C PHE A 121 -0.63 -17.57 32.82
N GLU A 122 0.39 -18.14 32.19
CA GLU A 122 1.06 -17.59 30.99
C GLU A 122 0.10 -17.10 29.89
N PRO A 123 -0.92 -17.88 29.47
CA PRO A 123 -1.86 -17.41 28.45
C PRO A 123 -2.65 -16.15 28.85
N VAL A 124 -3.01 -16.03 30.13
CA VAL A 124 -3.73 -14.87 30.64
C VAL A 124 -2.81 -13.66 30.75
N ALA A 125 -1.57 -13.87 31.18
CA ALA A 125 -0.55 -12.81 31.24
C ALA A 125 -0.27 -12.22 29.84
N SER A 126 -0.21 -13.06 28.81
CA SER A 126 -0.04 -12.66 27.42
C SER A 126 -1.20 -11.79 26.94
N LYS A 127 -2.45 -12.16 27.26
CA LYS A 127 -3.63 -11.37 26.92
C LYS A 127 -3.67 -9.99 27.61
N PHE A 128 -3.22 -9.90 28.85
CA PHE A 128 -3.11 -8.60 29.52
C PHE A 128 -1.99 -7.74 28.95
N ALA A 129 -0.90 -8.32 28.45
CA ALA A 129 0.14 -7.58 27.74
C ALA A 129 -0.42 -7.00 26.43
N GLU A 130 -1.13 -7.83 25.66
CA GLU A 130 -1.83 -7.43 24.44
C GLU A 130 -2.85 -6.33 24.68
N LEU A 131 -3.72 -6.48 25.68
CA LEU A 131 -4.70 -5.45 26.05
C LEU A 131 -4.03 -4.11 26.36
N ARG A 132 -2.89 -4.16 27.06
CA ARG A 132 -2.10 -2.95 27.35
C ARG A 132 -1.56 -2.32 26.07
N ASP A 133 -1.01 -3.13 25.18
CA ASP A 133 -0.47 -2.65 23.89
C ASP A 133 -1.57 -1.99 23.06
N CYS A 134 -2.78 -2.57 23.00
CA CYS A 134 -3.91 -1.96 22.31
C CYS A 134 -4.30 -0.60 22.91
N VAL A 135 -4.43 -0.52 24.24
CA VAL A 135 -4.79 0.74 24.91
C VAL A 135 -3.72 1.81 24.70
N ASP A 136 -2.44 1.45 24.86
CA ASP A 136 -1.32 2.37 24.69
C ASP A 136 -1.21 2.85 23.23
N ASP A 137 -1.39 1.97 22.25
CA ASP A 137 -1.38 2.31 20.82
C ASP A 137 -2.56 3.23 20.45
N ALA A 138 -3.77 2.95 20.92
CA ALA A 138 -4.92 3.80 20.66
C ALA A 138 -4.73 5.22 21.21
N VAL A 139 -4.24 5.34 22.45
CA VAL A 139 -3.95 6.64 23.09
C VAL A 139 -2.82 7.37 22.38
N ARG A 140 -1.80 6.66 21.95
CA ARG A 140 -0.67 7.23 21.20
C ARG A 140 -1.12 7.81 19.86
N ILE A 141 -1.91 7.05 19.08
CA ILE A 141 -2.42 7.48 17.77
C ILE A 141 -3.39 8.66 17.95
N ALA A 142 -4.26 8.63 18.95
CA ALA A 142 -5.16 9.74 19.23
C ALA A 142 -4.39 11.02 19.66
N THR A 143 -3.32 10.88 20.43
CA THR A 143 -2.46 12.01 20.80
C THR A 143 -1.77 12.60 19.56
N GLU A 144 -1.29 11.75 18.66
CA GLU A 144 -0.70 12.16 17.39
C GLU A 144 -1.71 12.94 16.53
N ALA A 145 -2.97 12.49 16.45
CA ALA A 145 -4.04 13.22 15.78
C ALA A 145 -4.26 14.62 16.36
N GLU A 146 -4.32 14.75 17.71
CA GLU A 146 -4.45 16.05 18.36
C GLU A 146 -3.25 16.98 18.07
N GLU A 147 -2.06 16.45 17.97
CA GLU A 147 -0.82 17.20 17.74
C GLU A 147 -0.66 17.63 16.28
N THR A 148 -1.13 16.83 15.32
CA THR A 148 -1.04 17.11 13.88
C THR A 148 -2.26 17.86 13.35
N VAL A 149 -3.45 17.32 13.51
CA VAL A 149 -4.68 17.86 12.92
C VAL A 149 -5.24 19.03 13.73
N GLY A 150 -5.15 18.98 15.05
CA GLY A 150 -5.67 20.03 15.92
C GLY A 150 -5.14 21.44 15.63
N PRO A 151 -3.84 21.65 15.37
CA PRO A 151 -3.31 22.95 14.93
C PRO A 151 -3.85 23.40 13.57
N ARG A 152 -4.07 22.49 12.61
CA ARG A 152 -4.64 22.82 11.30
C ARG A 152 -6.05 23.40 11.45
N TYR A 153 -6.93 22.73 12.18
CA TYR A 153 -8.28 23.25 12.43
C TYR A 153 -8.28 24.59 13.17
N ARG A 154 -7.37 24.83 14.13
CA ARG A 154 -7.24 26.13 14.78
C ARG A 154 -6.79 27.22 13.79
N ALA A 155 -5.81 26.92 12.93
CA ALA A 155 -5.35 27.84 11.90
C ALA A 155 -6.48 28.19 10.90
N LEU A 156 -7.26 27.19 10.48
CA LEU A 156 -8.44 27.38 9.62
C LEU A 156 -9.51 28.24 10.28
N ALA A 157 -9.81 28.01 11.55
CA ALA A 157 -10.77 28.80 12.31
C ALA A 157 -10.31 30.28 12.48
N ASP A 158 -9.00 30.52 12.52
CA ASP A 158 -8.41 31.86 12.59
C ASP A 158 -8.23 32.49 11.19
N GLY A 159 -8.69 31.83 10.11
CA GLY A 159 -8.53 32.29 8.72
C GLY A 159 -7.10 32.20 8.20
N GLN A 160 -6.27 31.36 8.82
CA GLN A 160 -4.88 31.11 8.43
C GLN A 160 -4.79 29.77 7.71
N TYR A 161 -4.70 29.79 6.39
CA TYR A 161 -4.51 28.60 5.57
C TYR A 161 -3.36 28.79 4.60
N ALA A 162 -2.61 27.71 4.37
CA ALA A 162 -1.32 27.75 3.67
C ALA A 162 -1.42 28.21 2.21
N MET A 163 -2.59 28.06 1.60
CA MET A 163 -2.84 28.47 0.22
C MET A 163 -3.12 29.98 0.04
N SER A 164 -3.23 30.77 1.12
CA SER A 164 -3.60 32.18 1.08
C SER A 164 -2.46 33.12 0.69
N GLU A 165 -1.20 32.70 0.74
CA GLU A 165 -0.06 33.56 0.44
C GLU A 165 0.48 33.37 -0.99
N GLY A 166 -0.08 34.15 -1.93
CA GLY A 166 0.71 34.63 -3.07
C GLY A 166 0.66 33.83 -4.36
N ARG A 167 -0.50 33.36 -4.83
CA ARG A 167 -0.64 32.93 -6.24
C ARG A 167 -1.86 33.54 -6.91
N HIS A 168 -1.69 34.77 -7.35
CA HIS A 168 -2.47 35.32 -8.45
C HIS A 168 -1.82 34.78 -9.74
N SER A 169 -2.44 33.91 -10.41
CA SER A 169 -2.47 33.64 -11.85
C SER A 169 -2.36 32.17 -12.23
N GLU A 170 -3.18 31.84 -13.19
CA GLU A 170 -3.20 30.64 -14.02
C GLU A 170 -3.62 29.36 -13.32
N SER A 171 -4.93 29.15 -13.31
CA SER A 171 -5.68 27.99 -12.78
C SER A 171 -5.64 27.85 -11.24
N ALA A 172 -6.81 27.82 -10.65
CA ALA A 172 -7.05 27.71 -9.22
C ALA A 172 -6.15 26.68 -8.54
N GLY A 173 -5.57 27.08 -7.42
CA GLY A 173 -4.46 26.49 -6.66
C GLY A 173 -4.43 24.98 -6.33
N LEU A 174 -5.31 24.15 -6.92
CA LEU A 174 -5.32 22.70 -6.73
C LEU A 174 -4.27 21.95 -7.57
N ALA A 175 -3.73 22.54 -8.66
CA ALA A 175 -2.64 21.97 -9.44
C ALA A 175 -1.26 22.06 -8.75
N ASN A 176 -1.22 22.41 -7.45
CA ASN A 176 -0.01 22.32 -6.66
C ASN A 176 0.36 20.83 -6.44
N ASP A 177 1.63 20.60 -6.26
CA ASP A 177 2.15 19.29 -5.90
C ASP A 177 1.52 18.79 -4.60
N ALA A 178 1.24 17.48 -4.52
CA ALA A 178 0.93 16.83 -3.26
C ALA A 178 2.04 17.08 -2.24
N ASP A 179 1.66 17.45 -1.02
CA ASP A 179 2.62 17.59 0.07
C ASP A 179 3.16 16.21 0.46
N PRO A 180 4.48 16.04 0.62
CA PRO A 180 5.06 14.75 1.00
C PRO A 180 4.60 14.22 2.37
N SER A 181 4.02 15.08 3.21
CA SER A 181 3.49 14.69 4.53
C SER A 181 2.05 14.19 4.49
N TRP A 182 1.33 14.38 3.38
CA TRP A 182 -0.07 13.96 3.28
C TRP A 182 -0.23 12.45 3.42
N THR A 183 -1.32 12.06 4.08
CA THR A 183 -1.76 10.67 4.18
C THR A 183 -2.38 10.21 2.85
N PRO A 184 -2.54 8.90 2.63
CA PRO A 184 -3.24 8.40 1.44
C PRO A 184 -4.67 8.93 1.31
N GLU A 185 -5.34 9.17 2.43
CA GLU A 185 -6.68 9.74 2.49
C GLU A 185 -6.68 11.19 1.97
N GLU A 186 -5.78 12.04 2.47
CA GLU A 186 -5.62 13.41 1.97
C GLU A 186 -5.26 13.46 0.48
N VAL A 187 -4.37 12.57 0.06
CA VAL A 187 -3.98 12.44 -1.36
C VAL A 187 -5.18 12.07 -2.21
N SER A 188 -6.04 11.17 -1.74
CA SER A 188 -7.22 10.71 -2.45
C SER A 188 -8.22 11.84 -2.68
N VAL A 189 -8.56 12.58 -1.63
CA VAL A 189 -9.40 13.77 -1.70
C VAL A 189 -8.83 14.79 -2.69
N TRP A 190 -7.57 15.16 -2.52
CA TRP A 190 -6.90 16.12 -3.41
C TRP A 190 -6.89 15.66 -4.87
N TRP A 191 -6.51 14.40 -5.12
CA TRP A 191 -6.43 13.85 -6.47
C TRP A 191 -7.77 13.78 -7.16
N ASN A 192 -8.83 13.49 -6.41
CA ASN A 192 -10.21 13.41 -6.92
C ASN A 192 -10.75 14.80 -7.31
N LEU A 193 -10.26 15.87 -6.70
CA LEU A 193 -10.59 17.24 -7.04
C LEU A 193 -9.87 17.74 -8.31
N LEU A 194 -8.82 17.09 -8.78
CA LEU A 194 -8.10 17.48 -10.01
C LEU A 194 -8.85 17.05 -11.27
N SER A 195 -8.79 17.87 -12.30
CA SER A 195 -9.20 17.50 -13.66
C SER A 195 -8.21 16.49 -14.27
N ASP A 196 -8.64 15.77 -15.31
CA ASP A 196 -7.79 14.83 -16.03
C ASP A 196 -6.54 15.49 -16.64
N SER A 197 -6.68 16.75 -17.11
CA SER A 197 -5.54 17.52 -17.66
C SER A 197 -4.53 17.91 -16.59
N GLU A 198 -4.99 18.24 -15.39
CA GLU A 198 -4.11 18.54 -14.24
C GLU A 198 -3.37 17.28 -13.77
N ARG A 199 -4.07 16.16 -13.61
CA ARG A 199 -3.47 14.86 -13.29
C ARG A 199 -2.40 14.48 -14.32
N GLU A 200 -2.71 14.64 -15.62
CA GLU A 200 -1.76 14.34 -16.68
C GLU A 200 -0.53 15.25 -16.65
N ALA A 201 -0.70 16.54 -16.38
CA ALA A 201 0.41 17.49 -16.24
C ALA A 201 1.32 17.13 -15.06
N LEU A 202 0.74 16.72 -13.92
CA LEU A 202 1.48 16.27 -12.74
C LEU A 202 2.28 15.00 -13.02
N ILE A 203 1.66 13.99 -13.61
CA ILE A 203 2.31 12.72 -14.01
C ILE A 203 3.50 12.99 -14.94
N ASN A 204 3.32 13.84 -15.96
CA ASN A 204 4.39 14.16 -16.91
C ASN A 204 5.53 14.97 -16.26
N ARG A 205 5.22 15.78 -15.26
CA ARG A 205 6.21 16.61 -14.55
C ARG A 205 7.10 15.79 -13.61
N ASP A 206 6.51 14.86 -12.86
CA ASP A 206 7.23 14.04 -11.87
C ASP A 206 6.67 12.60 -11.82
N PRO A 207 7.01 11.78 -12.82
CA PRO A 207 6.48 10.41 -12.89
C PRO A 207 6.99 9.52 -11.74
N GLU A 208 8.14 9.81 -11.11
CA GLU A 208 8.63 9.05 -9.97
C GLU A 208 7.74 9.27 -8.74
N LYS A 209 7.37 10.51 -8.47
CA LYS A 209 6.46 10.86 -7.38
C LYS A 209 5.08 10.23 -7.61
N TYR A 210 4.45 10.53 -8.74
CA TYR A 210 3.06 10.10 -9.00
C TYR A 210 2.90 8.61 -9.32
N GLY A 211 3.96 7.94 -9.71
CA GLY A 211 3.98 6.47 -9.83
C GLY A 211 3.99 5.74 -8.48
N ASN A 212 4.30 6.45 -7.40
CA ASN A 212 4.46 5.87 -6.06
C ASN A 212 3.60 6.54 -4.99
N LEU A 213 2.78 7.53 -5.36
CA LEU A 213 1.93 8.26 -4.43
C LEU A 213 0.70 7.41 -4.08
N ASP A 214 0.58 6.98 -2.83
CA ASP A 214 -0.57 6.24 -2.34
C ASP A 214 -1.78 7.18 -2.18
N GLY A 215 -2.98 6.72 -2.57
CA GLY A 215 -4.20 7.52 -2.60
C GLY A 215 -4.63 8.00 -3.99
N ILE A 216 -3.81 7.81 -5.05
CA ILE A 216 -4.24 8.05 -6.43
C ILE A 216 -4.62 6.75 -7.13
N ASP A 217 -5.40 6.86 -8.23
CA ASP A 217 -5.83 5.69 -9.01
C ASP A 217 -4.66 4.89 -9.58
N MET A 218 -4.85 3.58 -9.69
CA MET A 218 -3.79 2.68 -10.16
C MET A 218 -3.51 2.86 -11.66
N ALA A 219 -4.47 3.31 -12.45
CA ALA A 219 -4.26 3.62 -13.85
C ALA A 219 -3.30 4.82 -14.02
N SER A 220 -3.44 5.86 -13.21
CA SER A 220 -2.50 7.00 -13.17
C SER A 220 -1.12 6.58 -12.69
N ARG A 221 -1.04 5.75 -11.64
CA ARG A 221 0.24 5.18 -11.18
C ARG A 221 0.92 4.36 -12.27
N ALA A 222 0.17 3.51 -12.97
CA ALA A 222 0.69 2.70 -14.07
C ALA A 222 1.23 3.57 -15.22
N LYS A 223 0.50 4.62 -15.59
CA LYS A 223 0.95 5.59 -16.61
C LYS A 223 2.24 6.29 -16.20
N ALA A 224 2.33 6.75 -14.96
CA ALA A 224 3.52 7.39 -14.41
C ALA A 224 4.73 6.43 -14.37
N ASN A 225 4.54 5.19 -13.91
CA ASN A 225 5.60 4.19 -13.82
C ASN A 225 6.05 3.67 -15.19
N GLU A 226 5.15 3.57 -16.18
CA GLU A 226 5.53 3.28 -17.57
C GLU A 226 6.44 4.39 -18.12
N LEU A 227 6.05 5.65 -17.92
CA LEU A 227 6.85 6.82 -18.30
C LEU A 227 8.20 6.85 -17.58
N LEU A 228 8.23 6.58 -16.28
CA LEU A 228 9.44 6.51 -15.47
C LEU A 228 10.38 5.41 -15.97
N LEU A 229 9.85 4.21 -16.21
CA LEU A 229 10.63 3.05 -16.63
C LEU A 229 11.20 3.19 -18.05
N LEU A 230 10.33 3.58 -19.00
CA LEU A 230 10.63 3.50 -20.44
C LEU A 230 10.86 4.86 -21.10
N GLY A 231 10.56 5.96 -20.38
CA GLY A 231 10.63 7.31 -20.92
C GLY A 231 9.43 7.69 -21.80
N PRO A 232 9.45 8.91 -22.37
CA PRO A 232 8.35 9.43 -23.17
C PRO A 232 8.12 8.64 -24.46
N LYS A 233 6.88 8.68 -24.95
CA LYS A 233 6.50 8.15 -26.25
C LYS A 233 6.71 9.21 -27.35
N ASP A 234 7.13 8.79 -28.53
CA ASP A 234 7.21 9.63 -29.72
C ASP A 234 5.83 9.84 -30.37
N ALA A 235 5.79 10.57 -31.48
CA ALA A 235 4.55 10.85 -32.21
C ALA A 235 3.88 9.58 -32.80
N SER A 236 4.58 8.45 -32.87
CA SER A 236 4.03 7.15 -33.28
C SER A 236 3.46 6.34 -32.11
N GLY A 237 3.59 6.84 -30.88
CA GLY A 237 3.18 6.17 -29.66
C GLY A 237 4.19 5.14 -29.13
N GLN A 238 5.41 5.10 -29.67
CA GLN A 238 6.47 4.21 -29.24
C GLN A 238 7.41 4.93 -28.26
N HIS A 239 7.89 4.24 -27.23
CA HIS A 239 8.88 4.80 -26.33
C HIS A 239 10.18 5.14 -27.05
N VAL A 240 10.74 6.30 -26.75
CA VAL A 240 12.01 6.76 -27.30
C VAL A 240 13.12 5.79 -26.83
N PRO A 241 13.87 5.18 -27.76
CA PRO A 241 14.93 4.25 -27.39
C PRO A 241 15.96 4.87 -26.44
N GLY A 242 16.32 4.15 -25.38
CA GLY A 242 17.26 4.64 -24.36
C GLY A 242 16.67 5.67 -23.40
N GLY A 243 15.33 5.85 -23.41
CA GLY A 243 14.59 6.69 -22.45
C GLY A 243 14.40 6.04 -21.09
N GLY A 244 13.89 6.80 -20.17
CA GLY A 244 13.53 6.38 -18.82
C GLY A 244 14.68 5.81 -17.98
N LEU A 245 14.31 5.21 -16.85
CA LEU A 245 15.26 4.57 -15.93
C LEU A 245 16.01 3.40 -16.59
N LEU A 246 15.34 2.64 -17.45
CA LEU A 246 15.98 1.51 -18.12
C LEU A 246 17.10 1.97 -19.05
N GLY A 247 16.84 3.00 -19.87
CA GLY A 247 17.88 3.54 -20.75
C GLY A 247 19.04 4.18 -19.98
N GLN A 248 18.76 4.83 -18.84
CA GLN A 248 19.82 5.35 -17.98
C GLN A 248 20.65 4.21 -17.36
N ALA A 249 20.01 3.19 -16.81
CA ALA A 249 20.71 2.03 -16.24
C ALA A 249 21.58 1.29 -17.26
N GLU A 250 21.14 1.18 -18.51
CA GLU A 250 21.93 0.59 -19.60
C GLU A 250 23.18 1.41 -19.92
N ARG A 251 23.10 2.75 -19.88
CA ARG A 251 24.27 3.63 -20.03
C ARG A 251 25.23 3.49 -18.85
N ASP A 252 24.71 3.49 -17.62
CA ASP A 252 25.51 3.36 -16.40
C ASP A 252 26.26 2.00 -16.38
N LEU A 253 25.63 0.93 -16.86
CA LEU A 253 26.27 -0.39 -17.00
C LEU A 253 27.41 -0.34 -18.02
N ALA A 254 27.19 0.24 -19.19
CA ALA A 254 28.19 0.38 -20.22
C ALA A 254 29.41 1.18 -19.72
N GLU A 255 29.20 2.27 -19.02
CA GLU A 255 30.25 3.07 -18.40
C GLU A 255 31.02 2.28 -17.32
N ALA A 256 30.33 1.53 -16.48
CA ALA A 256 30.95 0.70 -15.45
C ALA A 256 31.79 -0.44 -16.05
N GLU A 257 31.31 -1.05 -17.13
CA GLU A 257 32.05 -2.09 -17.88
C GLU A 257 33.30 -1.51 -18.55
N GLU A 258 33.21 -0.34 -19.18
CA GLU A 258 34.34 0.34 -19.79
C GLU A 258 35.41 0.70 -18.74
N ALA A 259 34.99 1.26 -17.60
CA ALA A 259 35.90 1.61 -16.52
C ALA A 259 36.63 0.38 -15.96
N LEU A 260 35.94 -0.73 -15.74
CA LEU A 260 36.53 -1.99 -15.32
C LEU A 260 37.51 -2.55 -16.36
N ASN A 261 37.11 -2.58 -17.62
CA ASN A 261 37.97 -3.07 -18.73
C ASN A 261 39.25 -2.24 -18.90
N ASN A 262 39.15 -0.92 -18.76
CA ASN A 262 40.29 0.00 -18.82
C ASN A 262 41.23 -0.22 -17.62
N ALA A 263 40.73 -0.40 -16.42
CA ALA A 263 41.54 -0.70 -15.23
C ALA A 263 42.29 -2.02 -15.37
N ILE A 264 41.65 -3.05 -15.92
CA ILE A 264 42.26 -4.36 -16.20
C ILE A 264 43.38 -4.22 -17.28
N LYS A 265 43.10 -3.57 -18.42
CA LYS A 265 44.04 -3.40 -19.54
C LYS A 265 45.28 -2.61 -19.16
N THR A 266 45.13 -1.59 -18.35
CA THR A 266 46.21 -0.69 -17.93
C THR A 266 46.97 -1.19 -16.72
N SER A 267 46.53 -2.29 -16.10
CA SER A 267 47.01 -2.77 -14.79
C SER A 267 46.98 -1.64 -13.75
N ALA A 268 46.09 -0.68 -13.92
CA ALA A 268 45.98 0.48 -13.07
C ALA A 268 45.06 0.20 -11.87
N GLY A 269 45.58 0.39 -10.69
CA GLY A 269 44.82 0.34 -9.47
C GLY A 269 45.26 -0.71 -8.46
N SER A 270 44.93 -0.45 -7.20
CA SER A 270 45.10 -1.43 -6.11
C SER A 270 44.02 -2.53 -6.23
N PRO A 271 44.23 -3.71 -5.63
CA PRO A 271 43.18 -4.74 -5.57
C PRO A 271 41.84 -4.19 -5.07
N LYS A 272 41.83 -3.29 -4.08
CA LYS A 272 40.63 -2.61 -3.57
C LYS A 272 39.93 -1.79 -4.64
N HIS A 273 40.65 -1.08 -5.48
CA HIS A 273 40.07 -0.30 -6.58
C HIS A 273 39.38 -1.20 -7.61
N LEU A 274 40.01 -2.34 -7.93
CA LEU A 274 39.43 -3.31 -8.83
C LEU A 274 38.14 -3.94 -8.24
N ASP A 275 38.18 -4.30 -6.96
CA ASP A 275 36.99 -4.80 -6.25
C ASP A 275 35.84 -3.77 -6.25
N ASP A 276 36.14 -2.48 -6.08
CA ASP A 276 35.15 -1.41 -6.14
C ASP A 276 34.53 -1.28 -7.56
N LEU A 277 35.33 -1.41 -8.62
CA LEU A 277 34.83 -1.38 -10.00
C LEU A 277 33.98 -2.62 -10.32
N ILE A 278 34.38 -3.80 -9.86
CA ILE A 278 33.61 -5.04 -10.01
C ILE A 278 32.25 -4.88 -9.31
N ARG A 279 32.23 -4.36 -8.09
CA ARG A 279 31.00 -4.11 -7.36
C ARG A 279 30.10 -3.14 -8.12
N LYS A 280 30.58 -1.98 -8.55
CA LYS A 280 29.82 -1.01 -9.33
C LYS A 280 29.23 -1.60 -10.61
N LYS A 281 30.00 -2.40 -11.34
CA LYS A 281 29.54 -3.11 -12.54
C LYS A 281 28.42 -4.09 -12.19
N ASN A 282 28.57 -4.87 -11.13
CA ASN A 282 27.56 -5.83 -10.71
C ASN A 282 26.27 -5.14 -10.24
N ASP A 283 26.37 -4.04 -9.48
CA ASP A 283 25.23 -3.24 -9.05
C ASP A 283 24.47 -2.65 -10.25
N ALA A 284 25.20 -2.09 -11.24
CA ALA A 284 24.62 -1.59 -12.48
C ALA A 284 23.95 -2.70 -13.31
N GLN A 285 24.56 -3.88 -13.40
CA GLN A 285 23.99 -5.03 -14.08
C GLN A 285 22.71 -5.51 -13.41
N ASN A 286 22.71 -5.69 -12.08
CA ASN A 286 21.52 -6.09 -11.32
C ASN A 286 20.37 -5.10 -11.57
N ARG A 287 20.65 -3.80 -11.58
CA ARG A 287 19.66 -2.76 -11.84
C ARG A 287 19.05 -2.86 -13.24
N VAL A 288 19.88 -3.07 -14.27
CA VAL A 288 19.40 -3.31 -15.64
C VAL A 288 18.53 -4.55 -15.70
N GLU A 289 18.94 -5.63 -15.05
CA GLU A 289 18.19 -6.89 -15.01
C GLU A 289 16.84 -6.73 -14.29
N ASP A 290 16.80 -6.02 -13.14
CA ASP A 290 15.57 -5.70 -12.44
C ASP A 290 14.58 -4.92 -13.34
N LEU A 291 15.05 -3.83 -13.98
CA LEU A 291 14.20 -2.99 -14.83
C LEU A 291 13.74 -3.71 -16.11
N ARG A 292 14.60 -4.55 -16.70
CA ARG A 292 14.23 -5.39 -17.86
C ARG A 292 13.17 -6.40 -17.49
N ALA A 293 13.31 -7.06 -16.33
CA ALA A 293 12.32 -8.02 -15.86
C ALA A 293 10.94 -7.36 -15.72
N LEU A 294 10.85 -6.16 -15.12
CA LEU A 294 9.60 -5.42 -15.02
C LEU A 294 9.02 -5.05 -16.39
N ARG A 295 9.83 -4.50 -17.31
CA ARG A 295 9.41 -4.23 -18.69
C ARG A 295 8.85 -5.48 -19.36
N ASP A 296 9.49 -6.64 -19.17
CA ASP A 296 9.10 -7.88 -19.82
C ASP A 296 7.77 -8.42 -19.27
N GLN A 297 7.45 -8.20 -17.98
CA GLN A 297 6.13 -8.50 -17.44
C GLN A 297 5.03 -7.60 -18.04
N MET A 298 5.33 -6.32 -18.28
CA MET A 298 4.39 -5.36 -18.89
C MET A 298 4.08 -5.63 -20.37
N ARG A 299 4.71 -6.62 -21.01
CA ARG A 299 4.32 -7.08 -22.36
C ARG A 299 2.98 -7.79 -22.39
N ASP A 300 2.57 -8.33 -21.25
CA ASP A 300 1.22 -8.81 -21.06
C ASP A 300 0.29 -7.62 -20.80
N PRO A 301 -0.74 -7.39 -21.67
CA PRO A 301 -1.61 -6.23 -21.52
C PRO A 301 -2.45 -6.22 -20.24
N GLU A 302 -2.61 -7.37 -19.56
CA GLU A 302 -3.28 -7.44 -18.27
C GLU A 302 -2.38 -7.02 -17.10
N VAL A 303 -1.07 -6.84 -17.32
CA VAL A 303 -0.08 -6.54 -16.28
C VAL A 303 0.32 -5.06 -16.35
N THR A 304 0.13 -4.33 -15.25
CA THR A 304 0.50 -2.93 -15.11
C THR A 304 1.46 -2.71 -13.95
N LEU A 305 2.37 -1.74 -14.09
CA LEU A 305 3.36 -1.40 -13.06
C LEU A 305 2.80 -0.28 -12.16
N VAL A 306 2.28 -0.63 -11.00
CA VAL A 306 1.58 0.29 -10.10
C VAL A 306 2.45 0.85 -8.97
N ALA A 307 3.68 0.40 -8.83
CA ALA A 307 4.72 1.03 -8.03
C ALA A 307 6.10 0.72 -8.62
N LEU A 308 7.01 1.70 -8.62
CA LEU A 308 8.39 1.55 -9.05
C LEU A 308 9.31 2.43 -8.20
N GLN A 309 10.04 1.80 -7.29
CA GLN A 309 11.05 2.43 -6.46
C GLN A 309 12.45 2.06 -6.98
N PRO A 310 13.14 2.98 -7.63
CA PRO A 310 14.42 2.66 -8.27
C PRO A 310 15.52 2.27 -7.28
N GLY A 311 15.39 2.61 -6.00
CA GLY A 311 16.42 2.36 -4.99
C GLY A 311 17.69 3.21 -5.20
N LYS A 312 18.59 3.16 -4.23
CA LYS A 312 19.93 3.75 -4.31
C LYS A 312 20.89 2.78 -5.02
N PRO A 313 22.06 3.26 -5.47
CA PRO A 313 23.12 2.37 -5.98
C PRO A 313 23.44 1.23 -4.98
N GLY A 314 23.39 -0.01 -5.45
CA GLY A 314 23.59 -1.21 -4.60
C GLY A 314 22.33 -1.75 -3.91
N GLU A 315 21.20 -1.05 -3.99
CA GLU A 315 19.90 -1.55 -3.56
C GLU A 315 19.14 -2.19 -4.74
N ASN A 316 18.33 -3.21 -4.46
CA ASN A 316 17.42 -3.77 -5.45
C ASN A 316 16.31 -2.76 -5.80
N VAL A 317 15.87 -2.79 -7.05
CA VAL A 317 14.62 -2.13 -7.47
C VAL A 317 13.46 -2.81 -6.78
N ARG A 318 12.51 -2.00 -6.29
CA ARG A 318 11.27 -2.47 -5.66
C ARG A 318 10.09 -2.07 -6.54
N ALA A 319 9.09 -2.93 -6.63
CA ALA A 319 7.97 -2.70 -7.52
C ALA A 319 6.69 -3.40 -7.06
N ALA A 320 5.56 -2.95 -7.59
CA ALA A 320 4.31 -3.69 -7.53
C ALA A 320 3.71 -3.81 -8.93
N LEU A 321 3.31 -5.02 -9.30
CA LEU A 321 2.69 -5.35 -10.57
C LEU A 321 1.24 -5.78 -10.33
N ALA A 322 0.29 -5.07 -10.93
CA ALA A 322 -1.13 -5.40 -10.87
C ALA A 322 -1.56 -6.20 -12.09
N ILE A 323 -2.46 -7.14 -11.89
CA ILE A 323 -3.09 -7.97 -12.91
C ILE A 323 -4.60 -7.71 -12.89
N GLY A 324 -5.14 -7.19 -13.97
CA GLY A 324 -6.52 -6.72 -14.05
C GLY A 324 -6.68 -5.27 -13.62
N ASP A 325 -7.93 -4.81 -13.55
CA ASP A 325 -8.29 -3.42 -13.27
C ASP A 325 -8.57 -3.22 -11.77
N VAL A 326 -7.56 -2.75 -11.03
CA VAL A 326 -7.66 -2.52 -9.57
C VAL A 326 -8.66 -1.40 -9.25
N ASP A 327 -8.78 -0.42 -10.13
CA ASP A 327 -9.63 0.74 -9.89
C ASP A 327 -11.14 0.42 -10.01
N ASN A 328 -11.51 -0.66 -10.72
CA ASN A 328 -12.91 -1.02 -10.96
C ASN A 328 -13.28 -2.47 -10.60
N ALA A 329 -12.32 -3.27 -10.15
CA ALA A 329 -12.60 -4.63 -9.70
C ALA A 329 -13.38 -4.62 -8.37
N ASP A 330 -14.33 -5.54 -8.20
CA ASP A 330 -15.08 -5.66 -6.94
C ASP A 330 -14.23 -6.35 -5.85
N HIS A 331 -13.24 -7.16 -6.27
CA HIS A 331 -12.32 -7.89 -5.39
C HIS A 331 -10.87 -7.59 -5.78
N VAL A 332 -10.07 -7.15 -4.82
CA VAL A 332 -8.65 -6.86 -4.99
C VAL A 332 -7.82 -7.66 -3.99
N ALA A 333 -6.86 -8.47 -4.48
CA ALA A 333 -5.99 -9.22 -3.59
C ALA A 333 -4.52 -8.83 -3.77
N THR A 334 -3.85 -8.54 -2.67
CA THR A 334 -2.41 -8.19 -2.64
C THR A 334 -1.59 -9.37 -2.14
N LEU A 335 -0.80 -9.97 -3.02
CA LEU A 335 0.22 -10.96 -2.68
C LEU A 335 1.49 -10.26 -2.20
N VAL A 336 1.91 -10.56 -0.96
CA VAL A 336 3.13 -10.01 -0.35
C VAL A 336 4.18 -11.12 -0.23
N PRO A 337 5.15 -11.22 -1.14
CA PRO A 337 6.12 -12.29 -1.14
C PRO A 337 7.19 -12.12 -0.04
N GLY A 338 7.92 -13.20 0.21
CA GLY A 338 8.88 -13.29 1.30
C GLY A 338 10.34 -13.06 0.91
N ARG A 339 11.22 -13.79 1.61
CA ARG A 339 12.67 -13.73 1.47
C ARG A 339 13.14 -14.00 0.04
N THR A 340 14.27 -13.42 -0.34
CA THR A 340 14.92 -13.49 -1.67
C THR A 340 14.15 -12.85 -2.82
N THR A 341 13.03 -12.19 -2.53
CA THR A 341 12.28 -11.45 -3.54
C THR A 341 13.08 -10.25 -4.04
N ASN A 342 13.24 -10.19 -5.36
CA ASN A 342 13.74 -9.05 -6.11
C ASN A 342 13.11 -9.08 -7.52
N CYS A 343 13.20 -7.98 -8.27
CA CYS A 343 12.49 -7.89 -9.54
C CYS A 343 13.03 -8.83 -10.60
N ARG A 344 14.37 -8.97 -10.73
CA ARG A 344 15.02 -9.79 -11.78
C ARG A 344 14.76 -11.28 -11.68
N ASP A 345 14.75 -11.81 -10.44
CA ASP A 345 14.67 -13.26 -10.20
C ASP A 345 13.25 -13.73 -9.85
N SER A 346 12.38 -12.82 -9.37
CA SER A 346 11.11 -13.21 -8.74
C SER A 346 9.87 -12.59 -9.38
N SER A 347 9.99 -11.55 -10.23
CA SER A 347 8.79 -10.87 -10.76
C SER A 347 7.93 -11.81 -11.61
N ALA A 348 8.54 -12.69 -12.42
CA ALA A 348 7.80 -13.62 -13.27
C ALA A 348 6.97 -14.64 -12.45
N ASP A 349 7.58 -15.19 -11.40
CA ASP A 349 6.89 -16.14 -10.53
C ASP A 349 5.78 -15.45 -9.74
N ASN A 350 6.04 -14.28 -9.15
CA ASN A 350 5.03 -13.54 -8.38
C ASN A 350 3.86 -13.06 -9.25
N VAL A 351 4.10 -12.63 -10.49
CA VAL A 351 3.03 -12.34 -11.47
C VAL A 351 2.23 -13.60 -11.80
N THR A 352 2.89 -14.73 -11.97
CA THR A 352 2.22 -16.02 -12.22
C THR A 352 1.35 -16.42 -11.01
N TYR A 353 1.86 -16.29 -9.80
CA TYR A 353 1.12 -16.59 -8.58
C TYR A 353 -0.10 -15.66 -8.41
N ALA A 354 0.06 -14.37 -8.66
CA ALA A 354 -1.04 -13.42 -8.64
C ALA A 354 -2.10 -13.75 -9.70
N LYS A 355 -1.71 -14.13 -10.92
CA LYS A 355 -2.64 -14.62 -11.95
C LYS A 355 -3.41 -15.88 -11.50
N ASN A 356 -2.72 -16.83 -10.88
CA ASN A 356 -3.33 -18.04 -10.39
C ASN A 356 -4.35 -17.75 -9.27
N LEU A 357 -4.04 -16.83 -8.35
CA LEU A 357 -4.98 -16.34 -7.32
C LEU A 357 -6.21 -15.70 -7.96
N ARG A 358 -6.03 -14.79 -8.94
CA ARG A 358 -7.13 -14.16 -9.69
C ARG A 358 -8.06 -15.18 -10.33
N GLN A 359 -7.47 -16.17 -11.01
CA GLN A 359 -8.24 -17.22 -11.66
C GLN A 359 -8.94 -18.13 -10.64
N ALA A 360 -8.30 -18.43 -9.51
CA ALA A 360 -8.91 -19.19 -8.44
C ALA A 360 -10.10 -18.44 -7.84
N ALA A 361 -9.96 -17.15 -7.55
CA ALA A 361 -11.04 -16.31 -7.05
C ALA A 361 -12.23 -16.26 -8.01
N ALA A 362 -11.99 -16.00 -9.30
CA ALA A 362 -13.04 -15.99 -10.30
C ALA A 362 -13.78 -17.34 -10.40
N ARG A 363 -13.05 -18.46 -10.33
CA ARG A 363 -13.68 -19.82 -10.36
C ARG A 363 -14.45 -20.10 -9.09
N GLN A 364 -13.86 -19.87 -7.91
CA GLN A 364 -14.46 -20.23 -6.63
C GLN A 364 -15.67 -19.34 -6.29
N GLY A 365 -15.59 -18.05 -6.62
CA GLY A 365 -16.69 -17.10 -6.46
C GLY A 365 -17.74 -17.18 -7.56
N ASN A 366 -17.47 -17.89 -8.66
CA ASN A 366 -18.31 -17.89 -9.87
C ASN A 366 -18.59 -16.45 -10.36
N ILE A 367 -17.56 -15.62 -10.36
CA ILE A 367 -17.60 -14.20 -10.74
C ILE A 367 -16.80 -13.97 -12.03
N ASP A 368 -17.16 -12.89 -12.74
CA ASP A 368 -16.44 -12.49 -13.96
C ASP A 368 -14.97 -12.16 -13.60
N PRO A 369 -13.97 -12.71 -14.31
CA PRO A 369 -12.57 -12.39 -14.07
C PRO A 369 -12.22 -10.90 -14.13
N SER A 370 -13.01 -10.08 -14.86
CA SER A 370 -12.83 -8.63 -14.88
C SER A 370 -13.16 -7.94 -13.56
N LYS A 371 -13.91 -8.63 -12.67
CA LYS A 371 -14.29 -8.16 -11.34
C LYS A 371 -13.29 -8.54 -10.27
N VAL A 372 -12.19 -9.20 -10.64
CA VAL A 372 -11.09 -9.57 -9.75
C VAL A 372 -9.80 -8.97 -10.27
N ALA A 373 -9.09 -8.23 -9.43
CA ALA A 373 -7.72 -7.81 -9.68
C ALA A 373 -6.79 -8.38 -8.60
N THR A 374 -5.53 -8.64 -8.97
CA THR A 374 -4.52 -9.11 -8.04
C THR A 374 -3.24 -8.32 -8.21
N ILE A 375 -2.46 -8.18 -7.14
CA ILE A 375 -1.25 -7.38 -7.11
C ILE A 375 -0.10 -8.23 -6.56
N ALA A 376 0.98 -8.36 -7.31
CA ALA A 376 2.25 -8.87 -6.83
C ALA A 376 3.05 -7.70 -6.21
N TRP A 377 3.00 -7.57 -4.88
CA TRP A 377 3.56 -6.41 -4.17
C TRP A 377 4.97 -6.71 -3.65
N MET A 378 5.99 -6.42 -4.43
CA MET A 378 7.42 -6.54 -4.10
C MET A 378 8.02 -5.19 -3.69
N ASN A 379 7.21 -4.28 -3.13
CA ASN A 379 7.61 -2.90 -2.86
C ASN A 379 8.21 -2.69 -1.46
N TYR A 380 9.00 -3.66 -0.97
CA TYR A 380 9.76 -3.54 0.27
C TYR A 380 11.13 -4.19 0.15
N HIS A 381 12.04 -3.90 1.08
CA HIS A 381 13.35 -4.55 1.13
C HIS A 381 13.24 -5.96 1.73
N ALA A 382 12.87 -6.94 0.89
CA ALA A 382 12.85 -8.33 1.31
C ALA A 382 14.28 -8.81 1.69
N PRO A 383 14.44 -9.65 2.74
CA PRO A 383 15.73 -10.24 3.07
C PRO A 383 16.32 -11.02 1.90
N GLN A 384 17.56 -10.72 1.51
CA GLN A 384 18.26 -11.41 0.44
C GLN A 384 19.11 -12.56 0.97
N SER A 385 19.62 -13.42 0.07
CA SER A 385 20.58 -14.47 0.43
C SER A 385 21.93 -13.84 0.80
N GLY A 386 22.58 -14.33 1.87
CA GLY A 386 23.89 -13.87 2.28
C GLY A 386 24.00 -13.62 3.78
N PRO A 387 25.14 -13.09 4.27
CA PRO A 387 25.44 -12.95 5.70
C PRO A 387 24.82 -11.71 6.37
N ASP A 388 23.77 -11.11 5.78
CA ASP A 388 23.10 -9.96 6.38
C ASP A 388 22.31 -10.40 7.64
N ALA A 389 22.70 -9.91 8.80
CA ALA A 389 22.07 -10.22 10.08
C ALA A 389 20.58 -9.78 10.13
N ARG A 390 20.16 -8.81 9.29
CA ARG A 390 18.76 -8.39 9.21
C ARG A 390 17.85 -9.47 8.60
N THR A 391 18.41 -10.48 7.95
CA THR A 391 17.65 -11.61 7.38
C THR A 391 17.11 -12.57 8.45
N THR A 392 17.67 -12.54 9.64
CA THR A 392 17.28 -13.38 10.79
C THR A 392 16.45 -12.62 11.82
N THR A 393 16.05 -11.39 11.53
CA THR A 393 15.25 -10.52 12.38
C THR A 393 14.08 -9.94 11.62
N ALA A 394 13.07 -9.43 12.31
CA ALA A 394 11.93 -8.73 11.71
C ALA A 394 12.22 -7.25 11.36
N THR A 395 13.48 -6.81 11.36
CA THR A 395 13.83 -5.41 11.07
C THR A 395 13.33 -4.96 9.71
N LEU A 396 13.59 -5.74 8.65
CA LEU A 396 13.14 -5.41 7.30
C LEU A 396 11.61 -5.55 7.14
N ALA A 397 10.97 -6.41 7.95
CA ALA A 397 9.51 -6.51 8.00
C ALA A 397 8.89 -5.23 8.59
N ARG A 398 9.47 -4.68 9.66
CA ARG A 398 9.03 -3.39 10.24
C ARG A 398 9.22 -2.22 9.26
N GLU A 399 10.33 -2.20 8.52
CA GLU A 399 10.57 -1.19 7.48
C GLU A 399 9.58 -1.29 6.31
N GLY A 400 9.13 -2.51 5.97
CA GLY A 400 8.18 -2.77 4.89
C GLY A 400 6.70 -2.58 5.28
N ALA A 401 6.39 -2.53 6.57
CA ALA A 401 5.02 -2.52 7.06
C ALA A 401 4.27 -1.22 6.73
N ASP A 402 4.86 -0.03 6.96
CA ASP A 402 4.22 1.25 6.66
C ASP A 402 3.96 1.46 5.15
N PRO A 403 4.92 1.16 4.24
CA PRO A 403 4.63 1.16 2.81
C PRO A 403 3.46 0.25 2.39
N LEU A 404 3.32 -0.94 2.97
CA LEU A 404 2.20 -1.84 2.66
C LEU A 404 0.88 -1.28 3.18
N ARG A 405 0.86 -0.78 4.42
CA ARG A 405 -0.30 -0.13 5.02
C ARG A 405 -0.78 1.03 4.15
N LYS A 406 0.11 1.95 3.77
CA LYS A 406 -0.22 3.12 2.93
C LYS A 406 -0.74 2.69 1.57
N PHE A 407 -0.16 1.66 0.97
CA PHE A 407 -0.60 1.13 -0.31
C PHE A 407 -2.04 0.59 -0.26
N ALA A 408 -2.36 -0.23 0.75
CA ALA A 408 -3.71 -0.77 0.93
C ALA A 408 -4.73 0.32 1.28
N THR A 409 -4.36 1.24 2.20
CA THR A 409 -5.17 2.41 2.54
C THR A 409 -5.43 3.27 1.30
N GLY A 410 -4.42 3.47 0.45
CA GLY A 410 -4.55 4.27 -0.77
C GLY A 410 -5.54 3.70 -1.78
N ILE A 411 -5.62 2.37 -1.93
CA ILE A 411 -6.65 1.72 -2.77
C ILE A 411 -8.03 1.96 -2.17
N HIS A 412 -8.17 1.72 -0.88
CA HIS A 412 -9.45 1.89 -0.17
C HIS A 412 -9.93 3.34 -0.28
N SER A 413 -9.11 4.32 0.10
CA SER A 413 -9.48 5.73 0.12
C SER A 413 -9.89 6.22 -1.27
N TRP A 414 -9.10 5.88 -2.32
CA TRP A 414 -9.43 6.28 -3.68
C TRP A 414 -10.79 5.73 -4.16
N ARG A 415 -11.10 4.49 -3.76
CA ARG A 415 -12.38 3.84 -4.08
C ARG A 415 -13.53 4.46 -3.28
N SER A 416 -13.35 4.64 -1.98
CA SER A 416 -14.33 5.23 -1.07
C SER A 416 -14.73 6.64 -1.49
N GLU A 417 -13.77 7.51 -1.84
CA GLU A 417 -14.01 8.86 -2.36
C GLU A 417 -14.92 8.91 -3.59
N ARG A 418 -15.07 7.81 -4.29
CA ARG A 418 -15.91 7.66 -5.48
C ARG A 418 -17.21 6.90 -5.21
N GLY A 419 -17.49 6.58 -3.95
CA GLY A 419 -18.62 5.75 -3.54
C GLY A 419 -18.55 4.34 -4.13
N MET A 420 -17.34 3.81 -4.37
CA MET A 420 -17.11 2.48 -4.91
C MET A 420 -16.54 1.59 -3.81
N ASP A 421 -17.31 0.62 -3.39
CA ASP A 421 -16.85 -0.42 -2.47
C ASP A 421 -15.83 -1.34 -3.14
N VAL A 422 -14.91 -1.92 -2.36
CA VAL A 422 -13.91 -2.89 -2.81
C VAL A 422 -13.64 -3.90 -1.70
N HIS A 423 -13.79 -5.18 -1.99
CA HIS A 423 -13.35 -6.23 -1.09
C HIS A 423 -11.84 -6.42 -1.22
N GLN A 424 -11.07 -5.94 -0.25
CA GLN A 424 -9.61 -6.06 -0.23
C GLN A 424 -9.14 -7.26 0.59
N SER A 425 -8.32 -8.11 -0.03
CA SER A 425 -7.65 -9.22 0.67
C SER A 425 -6.14 -9.06 0.62
N ILE A 426 -5.44 -9.36 1.72
CA ILE A 426 -3.98 -9.45 1.73
C ILE A 426 -3.57 -10.90 1.95
N ILE A 427 -2.77 -11.42 1.01
CA ILE A 427 -2.29 -12.81 0.99
C ILE A 427 -0.76 -12.79 1.14
N PRO A 428 -0.24 -12.69 2.37
CA PRO A 428 1.20 -12.69 2.58
C PRO A 428 1.79 -14.09 2.58
N HIS A 429 3.01 -14.21 2.08
CA HIS A 429 3.76 -15.45 2.01
C HIS A 429 5.13 -15.35 2.71
N SER A 430 5.48 -16.40 3.45
CA SER A 430 6.82 -16.50 4.04
C SER A 430 7.13 -15.28 4.94
N TYR A 431 8.32 -14.67 4.81
CA TYR A 431 8.71 -13.45 5.52
C TYR A 431 7.73 -12.27 5.29
N GLY A 432 7.04 -12.24 4.14
CA GLY A 432 5.98 -11.27 3.86
C GLY A 432 4.83 -11.34 4.86
N SER A 433 4.60 -12.49 5.49
CA SER A 433 3.61 -12.67 6.55
C SER A 433 3.88 -11.80 7.78
N THR A 434 5.13 -11.76 8.21
CA THR A 434 5.56 -10.89 9.32
C THR A 434 5.44 -9.42 8.94
N THR A 435 5.84 -9.06 7.71
CA THR A 435 5.69 -7.69 7.20
C THR A 435 4.23 -7.25 7.18
N ALA A 436 3.36 -8.08 6.62
CA ALA A 436 1.94 -7.76 6.49
C ALA A 436 1.22 -7.76 7.85
N GLY A 437 1.52 -8.69 8.74
CA GLY A 437 0.94 -8.71 10.08
C GLY A 437 1.29 -7.45 10.89
N ILE A 438 2.54 -6.95 10.78
CA ILE A 438 2.92 -5.69 11.41
C ILE A 438 2.16 -4.51 10.76
N ALA A 439 1.96 -4.51 9.44
CA ALA A 439 1.19 -3.47 8.73
C ALA A 439 -0.27 -3.43 9.23
N MET A 440 -0.89 -4.60 9.41
CA MET A 440 -2.29 -4.72 9.84
C MET A 440 -2.54 -4.22 11.26
N ARG A 441 -1.53 -4.09 12.12
CA ARG A 441 -1.70 -3.51 13.48
C ARG A 441 -2.14 -2.05 13.47
N SER A 442 -1.88 -1.32 12.41
CA SER A 442 -2.15 0.12 12.30
C SER A 442 -2.95 0.48 11.05
N ILE A 443 -3.58 -0.49 10.42
CA ILE A 443 -4.49 -0.23 9.31
C ILE A 443 -5.82 0.31 9.84
N GLY A 444 -6.50 1.15 9.05
CA GLY A 444 -7.82 1.65 9.40
C GLY A 444 -8.87 0.56 9.34
N LYS A 445 -9.99 0.80 10.02
CA LYS A 445 -11.15 -0.09 9.94
C LYS A 445 -11.66 -0.14 8.48
N ASP A 446 -12.17 -1.28 8.09
CA ASP A 446 -12.78 -1.55 6.78
C ASP A 446 -11.83 -1.36 5.56
N VAL A 447 -10.52 -1.15 5.79
CA VAL A 447 -9.53 -1.02 4.70
C VAL A 447 -9.17 -2.38 4.10
N VAL A 448 -9.10 -3.43 4.90
CA VAL A 448 -8.81 -4.80 4.49
C VAL A 448 -9.87 -5.72 5.07
N ASP A 449 -10.56 -6.45 4.21
CA ASP A 449 -11.67 -7.33 4.58
C ASP A 449 -11.20 -8.72 4.97
N ASP A 450 -10.28 -9.32 4.23
CA ASP A 450 -9.75 -10.66 4.52
C ASP A 450 -8.21 -10.67 4.55
N PHE A 451 -7.64 -11.46 5.47
CA PHE A 451 -6.20 -11.59 5.64
C PHE A 451 -5.80 -13.07 5.79
N ALA A 452 -5.00 -13.61 4.86
CA ALA A 452 -4.67 -15.03 4.84
C ALA A 452 -3.16 -15.31 4.84
N TYR A 453 -2.63 -15.71 5.98
CA TYR A 453 -1.24 -16.15 6.12
C TYR A 453 -0.95 -17.42 5.33
N THR A 454 0.19 -17.47 4.61
CA THR A 454 0.68 -18.64 3.90
C THR A 454 2.15 -18.90 4.19
N GLY A 455 2.51 -20.12 4.64
CA GLY A 455 3.89 -20.53 4.89
C GLY A 455 4.67 -19.60 5.82
N SER A 456 4.05 -19.10 6.86
CA SER A 456 4.55 -18.00 7.69
C SER A 456 5.61 -18.43 8.70
N PRO A 457 6.75 -17.70 8.85
CA PRO A 457 7.69 -17.90 9.95
C PRO A 457 7.20 -17.32 11.27
N GLY A 458 6.27 -16.36 11.24
CA GLY A 458 5.63 -15.70 12.37
C GLY A 458 4.67 -14.61 11.88
N SER A 459 3.63 -14.36 12.64
CA SER A 459 2.49 -13.54 12.24
C SER A 459 2.74 -12.02 12.26
N GLY A 460 3.85 -11.55 12.82
CA GLY A 460 4.07 -10.12 13.10
C GLY A 460 3.32 -9.59 14.32
N VAL A 461 2.44 -10.41 14.92
CA VAL A 461 1.60 -10.06 16.08
C VAL A 461 1.63 -11.18 17.13
N GLN A 462 1.14 -10.89 18.32
CA GLN A 462 1.00 -11.89 19.39
C GLN A 462 -0.43 -12.48 19.44
N SER A 463 -1.41 -11.81 18.82
CA SER A 463 -2.81 -12.22 18.82
C SER A 463 -3.60 -11.55 17.68
N LEU A 464 -4.73 -12.14 17.31
CA LEU A 464 -5.62 -11.63 16.26
C LEU A 464 -6.26 -10.29 16.60
N GLY A 465 -6.54 -10.04 17.87
CA GLY A 465 -7.18 -8.81 18.31
C GLY A 465 -6.36 -7.54 18.07
N THR A 466 -5.08 -7.67 17.70
CA THR A 466 -4.22 -6.53 17.32
C THR A 466 -4.21 -6.23 15.82
N LEU A 467 -4.89 -7.04 15.01
CA LEU A 467 -5.02 -6.79 13.58
C LEU A 467 -6.23 -5.89 13.31
N GLY A 468 -6.10 -4.91 12.42
CA GLY A 468 -7.21 -4.06 11.96
C GLY A 468 -8.14 -4.78 10.96
N VAL A 469 -8.32 -6.08 11.13
CA VAL A 469 -9.19 -6.96 10.33
C VAL A 469 -10.01 -7.79 11.30
N ASP A 470 -11.29 -7.96 11.04
CA ASP A 470 -12.16 -8.76 11.89
C ASP A 470 -11.62 -10.19 12.00
N LYS A 471 -11.51 -10.70 13.22
CA LYS A 471 -10.87 -12.01 13.50
C LYS A 471 -11.48 -13.19 12.73
N GLU A 472 -12.75 -13.10 12.37
CA GLU A 472 -13.47 -14.11 11.58
C GLU A 472 -13.02 -14.11 10.10
N HIS A 473 -12.29 -13.08 9.70
CA HIS A 473 -11.72 -12.85 8.38
C HIS A 473 -10.20 -13.00 8.35
N VAL A 474 -9.60 -13.61 9.40
CA VAL A 474 -8.17 -13.91 9.44
C VAL A 474 -7.95 -15.41 9.32
N TRP A 475 -7.15 -15.79 8.34
CA TRP A 475 -6.96 -17.16 7.91
C TRP A 475 -5.48 -17.57 7.94
N VAL A 476 -5.23 -18.88 8.07
CA VAL A 476 -3.90 -19.45 7.88
C VAL A 476 -3.96 -20.72 7.03
N SER A 477 -3.02 -20.85 6.10
CA SER A 477 -2.73 -22.09 5.39
C SER A 477 -1.27 -22.49 5.60
N GLY A 478 -1.05 -23.74 5.96
CA GLY A 478 0.27 -24.35 6.12
C GLY A 478 0.33 -25.70 5.41
N ILE A 479 1.25 -25.87 4.46
CA ILE A 479 1.49 -27.15 3.78
C ILE A 479 2.10 -28.13 4.79
N ASP A 480 1.47 -29.29 4.97
CA ASP A 480 1.93 -30.30 5.92
C ASP A 480 3.30 -30.87 5.55
N HIS A 481 4.15 -31.08 6.58
CA HIS A 481 5.44 -31.79 6.58
C HIS A 481 6.55 -31.30 5.63
N LEU A 482 6.22 -30.51 4.61
CA LEU A 482 7.12 -30.17 3.50
C LEU A 482 7.46 -28.67 3.43
N ASP A 483 6.91 -27.88 4.34
CA ASP A 483 7.25 -26.47 4.53
C ASP A 483 7.78 -26.23 5.94
N TRP A 484 9.10 -26.12 6.06
CA TRP A 484 9.80 -25.95 7.33
C TRP A 484 9.88 -24.49 7.79
N VAL A 485 9.38 -23.55 6.99
CA VAL A 485 9.38 -22.12 7.35
C VAL A 485 8.33 -21.80 8.41
N ARG A 486 7.25 -22.60 8.47
CA ARG A 486 6.12 -22.39 9.36
C ARG A 486 6.53 -22.32 10.83
N GLY A 487 6.30 -21.16 11.47
CA GLY A 487 6.64 -20.93 12.87
C GLY A 487 8.14 -20.99 13.20
N MET A 488 9.02 -20.81 12.22
CA MET A 488 10.47 -20.90 12.41
C MET A 488 11.07 -19.65 13.07
N GLY A 489 10.39 -18.51 13.02
CA GLY A 489 10.83 -17.25 13.62
C GLY A 489 10.64 -17.25 15.15
N PRO A 490 11.55 -16.62 15.91
CA PRO A 490 11.31 -16.40 17.34
C PRO A 490 10.09 -15.50 17.56
N ASP A 491 9.18 -15.89 18.45
CA ASP A 491 7.92 -15.19 18.74
C ASP A 491 8.14 -13.73 19.18
N GLU A 492 9.23 -13.45 19.90
CA GLU A 492 9.55 -12.11 20.41
C GLU A 492 9.86 -11.11 19.27
N ASP A 493 10.32 -11.59 18.12
CA ASP A 493 10.73 -10.74 17.00
C ASP A 493 9.80 -10.85 15.78
N PHE A 494 9.36 -12.08 15.45
CA PHE A 494 8.52 -12.38 14.29
C PHE A 494 7.01 -12.44 14.61
N GLY A 495 6.62 -12.30 15.88
CA GLY A 495 5.26 -12.58 16.31
C GLY A 495 5.01 -14.09 16.43
N ARG A 496 3.86 -14.47 16.97
CA ARG A 496 3.46 -15.86 17.16
C ARG A 496 3.36 -16.60 15.83
N ASN A 497 3.57 -17.91 15.87
CA ASN A 497 3.19 -18.76 14.73
C ASN A 497 1.68 -18.59 14.46
N PRO A 498 1.25 -18.13 13.25
CA PRO A 498 -0.16 -17.87 13.00
C PRO A 498 -1.06 -19.07 13.21
N GLU A 499 -0.58 -20.31 13.01
CA GLU A 499 -1.35 -21.53 13.27
C GLU A 499 -1.70 -21.75 14.76
N GLN A 500 -1.05 -20.99 15.65
CA GLN A 500 -1.26 -21.03 17.09
C GLN A 500 -2.01 -19.80 17.62
N LEU A 501 -2.40 -18.87 16.75
CA LEU A 501 -3.23 -17.74 17.15
C LEU A 501 -4.65 -18.21 17.46
N GLU A 502 -5.15 -17.87 18.63
CA GLU A 502 -6.47 -18.29 19.09
C GLU A 502 -7.57 -17.66 18.21
N GLY A 503 -8.46 -18.50 17.69
CA GLY A 503 -9.58 -18.08 16.85
C GLY A 503 -9.27 -17.90 15.37
N ILE A 504 -8.03 -18.13 14.92
CA ILE A 504 -7.71 -18.05 13.49
C ILE A 504 -8.43 -19.13 12.68
N GLY A 505 -8.94 -18.76 11.49
CA GLY A 505 -9.51 -19.72 10.53
C GLY A 505 -8.41 -20.55 9.86
N HIS A 506 -8.60 -21.85 9.77
CA HIS A 506 -7.66 -22.77 9.10
C HIS A 506 -8.14 -23.12 7.70
N LEU A 507 -7.36 -22.79 6.69
CA LEU A 507 -7.54 -23.21 5.31
C LEU A 507 -6.84 -24.56 5.07
N SER A 508 -7.10 -25.19 3.93
CA SER A 508 -6.40 -26.42 3.53
C SER A 508 -4.89 -26.20 3.48
N GLY A 509 -4.14 -27.27 3.83
CA GLY A 509 -2.70 -27.40 3.57
C GLY A 509 -2.38 -28.33 2.40
N ASP A 510 -3.38 -28.83 1.70
CA ASP A 510 -3.20 -29.83 0.64
C ASP A 510 -2.89 -29.21 -0.71
N VAL A 511 -1.65 -29.38 -1.13
CA VAL A 511 -1.11 -29.00 -2.44
C VAL A 511 -0.80 -30.21 -3.32
N SER A 512 -1.30 -31.40 -2.97
CA SER A 512 -0.96 -32.67 -3.63
C SER A 512 -1.29 -32.66 -5.13
N GLY A 513 -2.29 -31.92 -5.55
CA GLY A 513 -2.66 -31.72 -6.95
C GLY A 513 -1.89 -30.62 -7.68
N ALA A 514 -1.04 -29.85 -7.02
CA ALA A 514 -0.26 -28.78 -7.64
C ALA A 514 0.76 -29.35 -8.65
N LYS A 515 0.99 -28.60 -9.72
CA LYS A 515 1.98 -28.95 -10.74
C LYS A 515 3.38 -28.96 -10.15
N GLY A 516 4.12 -30.04 -10.33
CA GLY A 516 5.48 -30.22 -9.78
C GLY A 516 5.51 -30.70 -8.34
N TYR A 517 4.36 -30.96 -7.69
CA TYR A 517 4.34 -31.59 -6.38
C TYR A 517 4.92 -33.02 -6.43
N ASP A 518 5.86 -33.31 -5.55
CA ASP A 518 6.45 -34.64 -5.35
C ASP A 518 6.45 -34.98 -3.84
N PRO A 519 5.62 -35.94 -3.38
CA PRO A 519 5.55 -36.32 -1.97
C PRO A 519 6.86 -36.94 -1.45
N ASN A 520 7.76 -37.38 -2.33
CA ASN A 520 9.05 -37.98 -1.97
C ASN A 520 10.24 -37.00 -2.08
N TYR A 521 9.95 -35.71 -2.26
CA TYR A 521 11.00 -34.71 -2.40
C TYR A 521 11.63 -34.34 -1.06
N PHE A 522 12.64 -35.09 -0.63
CA PHE A 522 13.39 -34.86 0.60
C PHE A 522 14.67 -34.02 0.39
N GLY A 523 14.93 -33.54 -0.82
CA GLY A 523 16.19 -32.88 -1.18
C GLY A 523 16.36 -31.44 -0.71
N ASN A 524 15.26 -30.72 -0.46
CA ASN A 524 15.25 -29.34 -0.01
C ASN A 524 14.07 -29.09 0.92
N PRO A 525 14.27 -28.72 2.19
CA PRO A 525 13.19 -28.46 3.14
C PRO A 525 12.29 -27.27 2.77
N PHE A 526 12.70 -26.47 1.78
CA PHE A 526 11.95 -25.35 1.22
C PHE A 526 11.34 -25.68 -0.14
N GLY A 527 11.42 -26.92 -0.63
CA GLY A 527 11.04 -27.29 -1.99
C GLY A 527 9.55 -27.13 -2.30
N HIS A 528 8.71 -27.19 -1.27
CA HIS A 528 7.26 -26.98 -1.41
C HIS A 528 6.79 -25.62 -0.86
N HIS A 529 7.69 -24.80 -0.34
CA HIS A 529 7.37 -23.53 0.30
C HIS A 529 6.62 -22.51 -0.59
N SER A 530 6.68 -22.64 -1.91
CA SER A 530 5.94 -21.79 -2.86
C SER A 530 4.73 -22.49 -3.51
N MET A 531 4.41 -23.72 -3.12
CA MET A 531 3.35 -24.52 -3.75
C MET A 531 1.93 -23.99 -3.47
N TYR A 532 1.76 -23.11 -2.51
CA TYR A 532 0.47 -22.46 -2.17
C TYR A 532 -0.22 -21.86 -3.40
N PHE A 533 0.54 -21.30 -4.34
CA PHE A 533 0.06 -20.50 -5.47
C PHE A 533 0.20 -21.20 -6.83
N VAL A 534 0.70 -22.43 -6.84
CA VAL A 534 0.97 -23.16 -8.09
C VAL A 534 -0.34 -23.70 -8.66
N GLU A 535 -0.53 -23.52 -9.98
CA GLU A 535 -1.68 -24.09 -10.70
C GLU A 535 -1.77 -25.62 -10.51
N PRO A 536 -2.98 -26.19 -10.49
CA PRO A 536 -3.15 -27.63 -10.40
C PRO A 536 -2.75 -28.32 -11.71
N ARG A 537 -2.42 -29.63 -11.61
CA ARG A 537 -2.30 -30.51 -12.77
C ARG A 537 -3.69 -30.69 -13.44
N PRO A 538 -3.74 -30.98 -14.74
CA PRO A 538 -5.00 -31.22 -15.42
C PRO A 538 -5.83 -32.33 -14.74
N GLY A 539 -7.05 -31.99 -14.31
CA GLY A 539 -7.98 -32.92 -13.63
C GLY A 539 -7.71 -33.11 -12.13
N GLU A 540 -6.77 -32.37 -11.55
CA GLU A 540 -6.48 -32.37 -10.11
C GLU A 540 -6.77 -30.96 -9.53
N GLU A 541 -6.71 -30.83 -8.20
CA GLU A 541 -6.96 -29.58 -7.49
C GLU A 541 -5.80 -29.24 -6.55
N ASN A 542 -5.41 -27.97 -6.50
CA ASN A 542 -4.64 -27.39 -5.41
C ASN A 542 -5.64 -26.80 -4.43
N LEU A 543 -5.93 -27.51 -3.34
CA LEU A 543 -6.97 -27.10 -2.39
C LEU A 543 -6.60 -25.80 -1.67
N VAL A 544 -5.31 -25.57 -1.42
CA VAL A 544 -4.84 -24.28 -0.86
C VAL A 544 -5.19 -23.12 -1.78
N LEU A 545 -4.86 -23.25 -3.07
CA LEU A 545 -5.16 -22.19 -4.06
C LEU A 545 -6.67 -21.97 -4.22
N ASN A 546 -7.47 -23.06 -4.13
CA ASN A 546 -8.93 -22.96 -4.17
C ASN A 546 -9.47 -22.21 -2.94
N ASP A 547 -8.98 -22.50 -1.73
CA ASP A 547 -9.43 -21.84 -0.52
C ASP A 547 -9.00 -20.35 -0.49
N LEU A 548 -7.78 -20.02 -0.92
CA LEU A 548 -7.37 -18.64 -1.11
C LEU A 548 -8.26 -17.92 -2.14
N GLY A 549 -8.68 -18.63 -3.19
CA GLY A 549 -9.67 -18.10 -4.15
C GLY A 549 -11.01 -17.76 -3.52
N LYS A 550 -11.51 -18.61 -2.58
CA LYS A 550 -12.75 -18.33 -1.83
C LYS A 550 -12.60 -17.12 -0.90
N VAL A 551 -11.44 -16.98 -0.25
CA VAL A 551 -11.13 -15.81 0.60
C VAL A 551 -11.21 -14.53 -0.25
N ILE A 552 -10.53 -14.50 -1.39
CA ILE A 552 -10.52 -13.32 -2.27
C ILE A 552 -11.90 -12.99 -2.82
N ALA A 553 -12.73 -14.00 -3.09
CA ALA A 553 -14.07 -13.84 -3.68
C ALA A 553 -15.18 -13.68 -2.62
N ASP A 554 -14.84 -13.55 -1.35
CA ASP A 554 -15.79 -13.49 -0.21
C ASP A 554 -16.84 -14.59 -0.22
N VAL A 555 -16.44 -15.83 -0.46
CA VAL A 555 -17.36 -16.97 -0.44
C VAL A 555 -17.63 -17.39 0.99
N LYS A 556 -18.88 -17.23 1.47
CA LYS A 556 -19.26 -17.48 2.88
C LYS A 556 -19.24 -18.94 3.33
N GLU A 557 -19.30 -19.91 2.39
CA GLU A 557 -19.12 -21.33 2.65
C GLU A 557 -17.64 -21.72 2.42
N ARG A 558 -16.86 -21.75 3.49
CA ARG A 558 -15.42 -22.02 3.46
C ARG A 558 -15.06 -23.30 4.19
#